data_6282a5fba70f834425d973ff2db1de11
#
_entry.id   6282a5fba70f834425d973ff2db1de11
#
_cell.length_a   1.000
_cell.length_b   1.000
_cell.length_c   1.000
_cell.angle_alpha   90.00
_cell.angle_beta   90.00
_cell.angle_gamma   90.00
#
_symmetry.space_group_name_H-M   'P 1'
#
loop_
_entity.id
_entity.type
_entity.pdbx_description
1 polymer ?
#
loop_
_entity_poly.entity_id
_entity_poly.type
_entity_poly.pdbx_seq_one_letter_code
_entity_poly.pdbx_strand_id
1 'polypeptide(L)'
;MRRLLLALSAALLLAAPAAHGTATPSLVVSQVYGGGGNSGAAYANDFVELLNTGSTAVDLGSWTVQYAAATSTSWTATALSGTLQPGRYYLIALASSGGTGAALPAADASGTTNLAVSGGKVAIVHDTAALTCSSCASVSTVADLVGYGSATDFEGAAAPAGSATLAVVRAGAGCTDSDHNDADFSTAAPAPRNTATAAASCASGGGSASQAAAVDVDVQPVLSLSLQHASLSFGSAAAGETPAALGDQLTVVSSTTTGYAVSVHRTAFAPSDLPLAIGTTAPAGGTLGAGIAAAASARVPVAPAADLLLGTTAAHSAAGGDVWPASIGFAGPLPSVPPGHYTATVTFTVVGR
;
A
#
# COMPACT_ATOMS: atom_id res chain seq x y z
N MET A 1 51.14 -3.90 46.39
CA MET A 1 50.22 -4.84 45.70
C MET A 1 48.80 -4.43 46.03
N ARG A 2 48.15 -3.63 45.19
CA ARG A 2 46.74 -3.25 45.31
C ARG A 2 45.97 -4.00 44.24
N ARG A 3 45.08 -4.92 44.64
CA ARG A 3 44.20 -5.64 43.75
C ARG A 3 42.99 -4.76 43.44
N LEU A 4 42.80 -4.42 42.18
CA LEU A 4 41.61 -3.71 41.65
C LEU A 4 40.55 -4.76 41.35
N LEU A 5 39.43 -4.73 42.10
CA LEU A 5 38.27 -5.53 41.81
C LEU A 5 37.41 -4.77 40.81
N LEU A 6 37.28 -5.31 39.61
CA LEU A 6 36.29 -4.86 38.63
C LEU A 6 34.96 -5.52 38.95
N ALA A 7 33.97 -4.72 39.36
CA ALA A 7 32.60 -5.16 39.50
C ALA A 7 31.92 -5.08 38.13
N LEU A 8 31.54 -6.24 37.59
CA LEU A 8 30.79 -6.37 36.35
C LEU A 8 29.27 -6.26 36.69
N SER A 9 28.68 -5.11 36.44
CA SER A 9 27.24 -4.92 36.61
C SER A 9 26.52 -5.48 35.38
N ALA A 10 25.88 -6.64 35.52
CA ALA A 10 24.98 -7.18 34.51
C ALA A 10 23.66 -6.43 34.60
N ALA A 11 23.35 -5.58 33.62
CA ALA A 11 22.05 -4.99 33.45
C ALA A 11 21.09 -6.03 32.85
N LEU A 12 20.18 -6.54 33.71
CA LEU A 12 19.08 -7.41 33.27
C LEU A 12 18.02 -6.55 32.60
N LEU A 13 17.97 -6.53 31.27
CA LEU A 13 16.86 -5.96 30.53
C LEU A 13 15.64 -6.87 30.71
N LEU A 14 14.72 -6.48 31.58
CA LEU A 14 13.37 -7.04 31.57
C LEU A 14 12.65 -6.53 30.31
N ALA A 15 12.50 -7.39 29.31
CA ALA A 15 11.56 -7.15 28.24
C ALA A 15 10.13 -7.17 28.83
N ALA A 16 9.46 -6.02 28.85
CA ALA A 16 8.06 -5.96 29.17
C ALA A 16 7.27 -6.78 28.13
N PRO A 17 6.32 -7.64 28.54
CA PRO A 17 5.47 -8.31 27.57
C PRO A 17 4.68 -7.25 26.82
N ALA A 18 4.74 -7.29 25.47
CA ALA A 18 3.88 -6.49 24.63
C ALA A 18 2.43 -6.84 24.99
N ALA A 19 1.68 -5.89 25.51
CA ALA A 19 0.25 -6.03 25.69
C ALA A 19 -0.36 -6.23 24.29
N HIS A 20 -0.70 -7.47 23.97
CA HIS A 20 -1.53 -7.80 22.82
C HIS A 20 -2.92 -7.28 23.16
N GLY A 21 -3.22 -6.04 22.77
CA GLY A 21 -4.59 -5.57 22.71
C GLY A 21 -5.34 -6.54 21.80
N THR A 22 -6.35 -7.23 22.34
CA THR A 22 -7.28 -8.00 21.51
C THR A 22 -7.99 -7.00 20.62
N ALA A 23 -7.59 -6.94 19.34
CA ALA A 23 -8.28 -6.13 18.37
C ALA A 23 -9.73 -6.62 18.31
N THR A 24 -10.67 -5.73 18.56
CA THR A 24 -12.10 -6.03 18.43
C THR A 24 -12.37 -6.35 16.97
N PRO A 25 -13.02 -7.48 16.62
CA PRO A 25 -13.36 -7.76 15.24
C PRO A 25 -14.31 -6.67 14.76
N SER A 26 -13.93 -5.98 13.69
CA SER A 26 -14.77 -4.97 13.03
C SER A 26 -15.39 -5.60 11.80
N LEU A 27 -16.58 -6.19 11.95
CA LEU A 27 -17.41 -6.64 10.84
C LEU A 27 -18.42 -5.55 10.53
N VAL A 28 -18.47 -5.14 9.27
CA VAL A 28 -19.44 -4.16 8.78
C VAL A 28 -20.23 -4.71 7.60
N VAL A 29 -21.46 -4.24 7.42
CA VAL A 29 -22.25 -4.43 6.20
C VAL A 29 -21.67 -3.52 5.13
N SER A 30 -21.22 -4.07 4.02
CA SER A 30 -20.67 -3.28 2.91
C SER A 30 -21.67 -3.05 1.78
N GLN A 31 -22.61 -3.98 1.56
CA GLN A 31 -23.71 -3.80 0.62
C GLN A 31 -24.99 -4.51 1.10
N VAL A 32 -26.13 -3.90 0.80
CA VAL A 32 -27.47 -4.51 0.93
C VAL A 32 -28.21 -4.37 -0.40
N TYR A 33 -28.61 -5.48 -0.98
CA TYR A 33 -29.40 -5.52 -2.20
C TYR A 33 -30.65 -6.34 -2.01
N GLY A 34 -31.80 -5.69 -1.92
CA GLY A 34 -33.12 -6.29 -1.77
C GLY A 34 -33.94 -6.30 -3.08
N GLY A 35 -33.28 -6.09 -4.22
CA GLY A 35 -33.93 -6.03 -5.54
C GLY A 35 -33.91 -7.35 -6.31
N GLY A 36 -33.37 -8.41 -5.71
CA GLY A 36 -33.11 -9.68 -6.36
C GLY A 36 -34.37 -10.36 -6.92
N GLY A 37 -34.32 -10.78 -8.18
CA GLY A 37 -35.40 -11.44 -8.85
C GLY A 37 -36.60 -10.55 -9.26
N ASN A 38 -36.65 -9.29 -8.86
CA ASN A 38 -37.68 -8.33 -9.27
C ASN A 38 -37.61 -8.01 -10.78
N SER A 39 -38.67 -7.45 -11.32
CA SER A 39 -38.64 -6.99 -12.71
C SER A 39 -37.52 -5.95 -12.92
N GLY A 40 -36.61 -6.23 -13.87
CA GLY A 40 -35.44 -5.40 -14.15
C GLY A 40 -34.27 -5.56 -13.16
N ALA A 41 -34.31 -6.55 -12.28
CA ALA A 41 -33.27 -6.80 -11.30
C ALA A 41 -31.90 -7.02 -11.94
N ALA A 42 -30.85 -6.47 -11.33
CA ALA A 42 -29.49 -6.73 -11.75
C ALA A 42 -29.08 -8.19 -11.44
N TYR A 43 -29.47 -8.72 -10.29
CA TYR A 43 -29.22 -10.09 -9.86
C TYR A 43 -30.50 -10.84 -9.53
N ALA A 44 -30.45 -12.16 -9.65
CA ALA A 44 -31.61 -13.03 -9.41
C ALA A 44 -31.93 -13.19 -7.91
N ASN A 45 -30.99 -12.90 -7.04
CA ASN A 45 -31.15 -13.05 -5.59
C ASN A 45 -30.89 -11.72 -4.87
N ASP A 46 -31.57 -11.54 -3.75
CA ASP A 46 -31.16 -10.60 -2.74
C ASP A 46 -29.81 -11.02 -2.17
N PHE A 47 -29.04 -10.06 -1.66
CA PHE A 47 -27.81 -10.38 -0.96
C PHE A 47 -27.46 -9.33 0.11
N VAL A 48 -26.70 -9.77 1.08
CA VAL A 48 -25.92 -8.92 2.01
C VAL A 48 -24.46 -9.25 1.82
N GLU A 49 -23.62 -8.23 1.83
CA GLU A 49 -22.20 -8.36 1.77
C GLU A 49 -21.58 -7.77 3.03
N LEU A 50 -20.68 -8.52 3.65
CA LEU A 50 -19.92 -8.08 4.81
C LEU A 50 -18.47 -7.81 4.43
N LEU A 51 -17.82 -7.00 5.25
CA LEU A 51 -16.38 -6.75 5.18
C LEU A 51 -15.79 -6.87 6.58
N ASN A 52 -14.65 -7.56 6.70
CA ASN A 52 -13.82 -7.51 7.89
C ASN A 52 -12.87 -6.31 7.77
N THR A 53 -13.21 -5.19 8.42
CA THR A 53 -12.37 -3.98 8.46
C THR A 53 -11.28 -4.06 9.53
N GLY A 54 -11.31 -5.10 10.37
CA GLY A 54 -10.34 -5.32 11.44
C GLY A 54 -9.00 -5.87 10.95
N SER A 55 -8.05 -5.95 11.86
CA SER A 55 -6.70 -6.46 11.60
C SER A 55 -6.52 -7.95 11.93
N THR A 56 -7.56 -8.62 12.43
CA THR A 56 -7.55 -10.04 12.81
C THR A 56 -8.61 -10.81 12.03
N ALA A 57 -8.33 -12.10 11.80
CA ALA A 57 -9.32 -13.01 11.24
C ALA A 57 -10.46 -13.24 12.23
N VAL A 58 -11.69 -13.33 11.72
CA VAL A 58 -12.91 -13.56 12.50
C VAL A 58 -13.46 -14.93 12.19
N ASP A 59 -13.65 -15.77 13.23
CA ASP A 59 -14.42 -17.01 13.12
C ASP A 59 -15.91 -16.65 13.13
N LEU A 60 -16.59 -16.95 12.04
CA LEU A 60 -17.99 -16.61 11.83
C LEU A 60 -18.99 -17.63 12.44
N GLY A 61 -18.51 -18.73 13.05
CA GLY A 61 -19.37 -19.81 13.55
C GLY A 61 -20.38 -19.41 14.63
N SER A 62 -20.18 -18.27 15.29
CA SER A 62 -21.10 -17.70 16.28
C SER A 62 -21.77 -16.41 15.81
N TRP A 63 -21.69 -16.08 14.52
CA TRP A 63 -22.23 -14.87 13.95
C TRP A 63 -23.43 -15.14 13.06
N THR A 64 -24.31 -14.17 13.01
CA THR A 64 -25.47 -14.14 12.10
C THR A 64 -25.56 -12.80 11.39
N VAL A 65 -26.04 -12.81 10.13
CA VAL A 65 -26.66 -11.65 9.53
C VAL A 65 -28.16 -11.72 9.80
N GLN A 66 -28.74 -10.64 10.31
CA GLN A 66 -30.15 -10.61 10.66
C GLN A 66 -30.88 -9.51 9.90
N TYR A 67 -32.13 -9.75 9.54
CA TYR A 67 -32.97 -8.81 8.84
C TYR A 67 -34.31 -8.63 9.56
N ALA A 68 -34.78 -7.40 9.60
CA ALA A 68 -36.18 -7.07 9.91
C ALA A 68 -36.75 -6.07 8.91
N ALA A 69 -38.04 -6.19 8.60
CA ALA A 69 -38.74 -5.18 7.79
C ALA A 69 -38.68 -3.80 8.49
N ALA A 70 -38.83 -2.74 7.72
CA ALA A 70 -38.56 -1.36 8.15
C ALA A 70 -39.10 -0.98 9.53
N THR A 71 -40.36 -1.36 9.83
CA THR A 71 -41.01 -1.05 11.11
C THR A 71 -41.15 -2.25 12.05
N SER A 72 -40.70 -3.44 11.64
CA SER A 72 -40.84 -4.68 12.41
C SER A 72 -39.81 -4.78 13.52
N THR A 73 -40.19 -5.42 14.61
CA THR A 73 -39.26 -5.85 15.69
C THR A 73 -39.00 -7.36 15.64
N SER A 74 -39.56 -8.05 14.63
CA SER A 74 -39.31 -9.48 14.39
C SER A 74 -38.13 -9.61 13.42
N TRP A 75 -37.06 -10.20 13.89
CA TRP A 75 -35.82 -10.40 13.13
C TRP A 75 -35.70 -11.84 12.65
N THR A 76 -35.16 -12.02 11.47
CA THR A 76 -34.85 -13.32 10.89
C THR A 76 -33.32 -13.44 10.80
N ALA A 77 -32.76 -14.47 11.42
CA ALA A 77 -31.33 -14.70 11.44
C ALA A 77 -30.91 -15.71 10.34
N THR A 78 -29.83 -15.40 9.66
CA THR A 78 -29.09 -16.29 8.76
C THR A 78 -27.73 -16.57 9.39
N ALA A 79 -27.45 -17.84 9.70
CA ALA A 79 -26.19 -18.24 10.32
C ALA A 79 -25.03 -18.09 9.33
N LEU A 80 -23.88 -17.67 9.84
CA LEU A 80 -22.64 -17.57 9.10
C LEU A 80 -21.69 -18.73 9.50
N SER A 81 -20.63 -18.95 8.72
CA SER A 81 -19.64 -19.98 9.01
C SER A 81 -18.30 -19.69 8.34
N GLY A 82 -17.26 -20.38 8.79
CA GLY A 82 -15.91 -20.22 8.27
C GLY A 82 -15.16 -19.10 8.92
N THR A 83 -14.02 -18.74 8.35
CA THR A 83 -13.11 -17.71 8.88
C THR A 83 -12.98 -16.59 7.85
N LEU A 84 -13.31 -15.36 8.24
CA LEU A 84 -13.16 -14.17 7.41
C LEU A 84 -11.87 -13.45 7.74
N GLN A 85 -10.92 -13.46 6.80
CA GLN A 85 -9.62 -12.83 6.95
C GLN A 85 -9.74 -11.30 6.93
N PRO A 86 -8.78 -10.55 7.48
CA PRO A 86 -8.73 -9.09 7.40
C PRO A 86 -8.87 -8.59 5.96
N GLY A 87 -9.66 -7.54 5.78
CA GLY A 87 -9.93 -6.91 4.48
C GLY A 87 -10.77 -7.75 3.51
N ARG A 88 -11.17 -8.98 3.86
CA ARG A 88 -11.96 -9.82 2.96
C ARG A 88 -13.45 -9.55 3.08
N TYR A 89 -14.12 -9.72 1.94
CA TYR A 89 -15.56 -9.65 1.82
C TYR A 89 -16.18 -11.03 2.05
N TYR A 90 -17.46 -11.05 2.43
CA TYR A 90 -18.24 -12.26 2.64
C TYR A 90 -19.63 -12.05 2.06
N LEU A 91 -19.97 -12.83 1.04
CA LEU A 91 -21.24 -12.71 0.31
C LEU A 91 -22.28 -13.69 0.85
N ILE A 92 -23.43 -13.17 1.27
CA ILE A 92 -24.59 -13.96 1.70
C ILE A 92 -25.68 -13.86 0.63
N ALA A 93 -25.91 -14.94 -0.09
CA ALA A 93 -27.03 -15.04 -1.02
C ALA A 93 -28.33 -15.28 -0.24
N LEU A 94 -29.37 -14.49 -0.52
CA LEU A 94 -30.65 -14.55 0.14
C LEU A 94 -31.76 -14.95 -0.88
N ALA A 95 -33.04 -14.69 -0.54
CA ALA A 95 -34.17 -15.08 -1.36
C ALA A 95 -34.12 -14.47 -2.77
N SER A 96 -34.91 -15.06 -3.66
CA SER A 96 -35.24 -14.53 -4.99
C SER A 96 -36.73 -14.32 -5.09
N SER A 97 -37.12 -13.13 -5.50
CA SER A 97 -38.57 -12.78 -5.66
C SER A 97 -39.17 -13.28 -6.97
N GLY A 98 -38.39 -13.62 -8.00
CA GLY A 98 -38.96 -14.01 -9.29
C GLY A 98 -37.95 -14.55 -10.31
N GLY A 99 -36.69 -14.69 -9.97
CA GLY A 99 -35.68 -15.30 -10.82
C GLY A 99 -35.17 -14.41 -11.98
N THR A 100 -35.52 -13.13 -12.01
CA THR A 100 -34.98 -12.16 -13.00
C THR A 100 -33.63 -11.64 -12.52
N GLY A 101 -32.71 -11.43 -13.45
CA GLY A 101 -31.37 -10.91 -13.20
C GLY A 101 -30.27 -11.94 -13.42
N ALA A 102 -29.01 -11.51 -13.32
CA ALA A 102 -27.84 -12.38 -13.41
C ALA A 102 -27.69 -13.26 -12.17
N ALA A 103 -27.02 -14.39 -12.29
CA ALA A 103 -26.61 -15.16 -11.12
C ALA A 103 -25.59 -14.37 -10.29
N LEU A 104 -25.66 -14.49 -8.96
CA LEU A 104 -24.62 -13.98 -8.08
C LEU A 104 -23.29 -14.73 -8.31
N PRO A 105 -22.13 -14.11 -8.01
CA PRO A 105 -20.90 -14.86 -7.78
C PRO A 105 -21.12 -15.97 -6.74
N ALA A 106 -20.20 -16.94 -6.67
CA ALA A 106 -20.29 -17.98 -5.64
C ALA A 106 -20.40 -17.35 -4.25
N ALA A 107 -21.54 -17.56 -3.58
CA ALA A 107 -21.76 -17.02 -2.25
C ALA A 107 -21.02 -17.85 -1.19
N ASP A 108 -20.57 -17.16 -0.14
CA ASP A 108 -19.90 -17.77 1.00
C ASP A 108 -20.91 -18.37 1.99
N ALA A 109 -22.11 -17.81 2.05
CA ALA A 109 -23.26 -18.35 2.79
C ALA A 109 -24.55 -18.13 2.02
N SER A 110 -25.63 -18.80 2.46
CA SER A 110 -26.96 -18.63 1.88
C SER A 110 -28.05 -18.68 2.93
N GLY A 111 -29.15 -17.97 2.65
CA GLY A 111 -30.35 -17.93 3.47
C GLY A 111 -31.62 -17.78 2.60
N THR A 112 -32.77 -17.79 3.25
CA THR A 112 -34.07 -17.71 2.58
C THR A 112 -34.81 -16.39 2.89
N THR A 113 -34.15 -15.45 3.55
CA THR A 113 -34.74 -14.16 3.91
C THR A 113 -34.96 -13.30 2.67
N ASN A 114 -36.13 -12.74 2.54
CA ASN A 114 -36.46 -11.80 1.48
C ASN A 114 -36.31 -10.38 1.99
N LEU A 115 -35.46 -9.59 1.37
CA LEU A 115 -35.21 -8.20 1.72
C LEU A 115 -36.18 -7.29 0.98
N ALA A 116 -36.76 -6.32 1.68
CA ALA A 116 -37.58 -5.31 1.00
C ALA A 116 -36.71 -4.24 0.34
N VAL A 117 -37.00 -3.90 -0.90
CA VAL A 117 -36.26 -2.86 -1.67
C VAL A 117 -36.38 -1.48 -1.03
N SER A 118 -37.61 -1.13 -0.58
CA SER A 118 -37.98 0.23 -0.16
C SER A 118 -37.57 0.58 1.28
N GLY A 119 -37.15 -0.41 2.07
CA GLY A 119 -36.71 -0.16 3.43
C GLY A 119 -36.68 -1.42 4.29
N GLY A 120 -35.69 -1.49 5.14
CA GLY A 120 -35.46 -2.60 6.04
C GLY A 120 -34.27 -2.33 6.96
N LYS A 121 -33.99 -3.29 7.83
CA LYS A 121 -32.91 -3.25 8.79
C LYS A 121 -32.06 -4.51 8.65
N VAL A 122 -30.76 -4.34 8.50
CA VAL A 122 -29.78 -5.45 8.45
C VAL A 122 -28.78 -5.25 9.57
N ALA A 123 -28.56 -6.29 10.37
CA ALA A 123 -27.58 -6.26 11.45
C ALA A 123 -26.61 -7.43 11.35
N ILE A 124 -25.35 -7.20 11.70
CA ILE A 124 -24.36 -8.23 11.99
C ILE A 124 -24.35 -8.46 13.49
N VAL A 125 -24.63 -9.69 13.90
CA VAL A 125 -24.82 -10.01 15.31
C VAL A 125 -23.92 -11.15 15.74
N HIS A 126 -23.16 -10.93 16.81
CA HIS A 126 -22.37 -11.97 17.46
C HIS A 126 -23.26 -12.77 18.44
N ASP A 127 -24.27 -13.40 17.89
CA ASP A 127 -25.19 -14.31 18.55
C ASP A 127 -25.92 -15.13 17.48
N THR A 128 -26.40 -16.30 17.82
CA THR A 128 -27.22 -17.16 16.96
C THR A 128 -28.72 -16.94 17.18
N ALA A 129 -29.12 -16.29 18.29
CA ALA A 129 -30.50 -15.96 18.57
C ALA A 129 -30.93 -14.73 17.76
N ALA A 130 -32.17 -14.74 17.30
CA ALA A 130 -32.75 -13.59 16.61
C ALA A 130 -32.96 -12.42 17.58
N LEU A 131 -32.66 -11.21 17.14
CA LEU A 131 -32.95 -9.98 17.87
C LEU A 131 -34.47 -9.81 18.08
N THR A 132 -34.84 -9.11 19.13
CA THR A 132 -36.24 -8.79 19.46
C THR A 132 -36.43 -7.31 19.81
N CYS A 133 -35.38 -6.52 19.69
CA CYS A 133 -35.35 -5.10 20.04
C CYS A 133 -36.01 -4.24 18.95
N SER A 134 -36.53 -3.09 19.37
CA SER A 134 -37.01 -2.01 18.46
C SER A 134 -35.91 -0.96 18.20
N SER A 135 -34.92 -0.88 19.08
CA SER A 135 -33.71 -0.06 18.94
C SER A 135 -32.52 -0.96 19.21
N CYS A 136 -31.93 -1.48 18.15
CA CYS A 136 -30.92 -2.53 18.21
C CYS A 136 -29.48 -2.01 18.04
N ALA A 137 -29.30 -0.78 17.56
CA ALA A 137 -27.97 -0.19 17.35
C ALA A 137 -27.11 -0.14 18.62
N SER A 138 -27.74 -0.09 19.81
CA SER A 138 -27.02 -0.07 21.10
C SER A 138 -26.88 -1.44 21.78
N VAL A 139 -27.28 -2.52 21.13
CA VAL A 139 -27.18 -3.88 21.68
C VAL A 139 -25.75 -4.38 21.56
N SER A 140 -25.13 -4.79 22.63
CA SER A 140 -23.70 -5.14 22.69
C SER A 140 -23.27 -6.32 21.81
N THR A 141 -24.21 -7.16 21.37
CA THR A 141 -23.95 -8.24 20.40
C THR A 141 -24.07 -7.81 18.96
N VAL A 142 -24.62 -6.62 18.67
CA VAL A 142 -24.68 -6.03 17.35
C VAL A 142 -23.36 -5.35 17.03
N ALA A 143 -22.71 -5.79 15.98
CA ALA A 143 -21.45 -5.22 15.53
C ALA A 143 -21.61 -4.07 14.53
N ASP A 144 -22.69 -4.12 13.73
CA ASP A 144 -23.07 -3.09 12.76
C ASP A 144 -24.56 -3.22 12.45
N LEU A 145 -25.24 -2.09 12.31
CA LEU A 145 -26.66 -2.01 11.98
C LEU A 145 -26.88 -1.03 10.83
N VAL A 146 -27.50 -1.51 9.76
CA VAL A 146 -27.86 -0.69 8.61
C VAL A 146 -29.38 -0.61 8.49
N GLY A 147 -29.93 0.55 8.83
CA GLY A 147 -31.32 0.90 8.49
C GLY A 147 -31.36 1.67 7.18
N TYR A 148 -32.18 1.26 6.23
CA TYR A 148 -32.30 1.91 4.94
C TYR A 148 -33.74 2.20 4.55
N GLY A 149 -33.95 3.22 3.70
CA GLY A 149 -35.26 3.65 3.24
C GLY A 149 -36.15 4.11 4.38
N SER A 150 -37.27 3.42 4.59
CA SER A 150 -38.26 3.74 5.63
C SER A 150 -37.98 3.04 6.99
N ALA A 151 -36.76 2.58 7.23
CA ALA A 151 -36.40 1.94 8.48
C ALA A 151 -36.63 2.84 9.69
N THR A 152 -37.08 2.23 10.81
CA THR A 152 -37.30 2.92 12.09
C THR A 152 -36.16 2.76 13.08
N ASP A 153 -35.15 1.96 12.75
CA ASP A 153 -33.94 1.75 13.55
C ASP A 153 -32.74 1.78 12.63
N PHE A 154 -31.73 2.56 12.97
CA PHE A 154 -30.56 2.85 12.18
C PHE A 154 -29.48 3.49 13.05
N GLU A 155 -28.27 3.59 12.57
CA GLU A 155 -27.22 4.41 13.13
C GLU A 155 -27.30 5.82 12.54
N GLY A 156 -27.32 6.84 13.38
CA GLY A 156 -27.47 8.25 12.99
C GLY A 156 -28.80 8.54 12.29
N ALA A 157 -28.89 8.38 10.98
CA ALA A 157 -30.07 8.46 10.16
C ALA A 157 -30.08 7.32 9.11
N ALA A 158 -31.27 6.99 8.58
CA ALA A 158 -31.41 5.88 7.64
C ALA A 158 -30.66 6.12 6.31
N ALA A 159 -30.00 5.11 5.80
CA ALA A 159 -29.46 5.09 4.46
C ALA A 159 -30.55 5.24 3.38
N PRO A 160 -30.24 5.66 2.16
CA PRO A 160 -31.23 5.76 1.09
C PRO A 160 -31.86 4.39 0.72
N ALA A 161 -33.07 4.38 0.18
CA ALA A 161 -33.73 3.17 -0.30
C ALA A 161 -33.01 2.64 -1.56
N GLY A 162 -32.91 1.31 -1.69
CA GLY A 162 -32.46 0.66 -2.91
C GLY A 162 -33.54 0.63 -4.02
N SER A 163 -33.22 -0.09 -5.09
CA SER A 163 -34.16 -0.39 -6.17
C SER A 163 -33.88 -1.76 -6.80
N ALA A 164 -34.64 -2.16 -7.80
CA ALA A 164 -34.35 -3.37 -8.57
C ALA A 164 -32.93 -3.33 -9.22
N THR A 165 -32.42 -2.13 -9.52
CA THR A 165 -31.14 -1.93 -10.21
C THR A 165 -30.06 -1.31 -9.32
N LEU A 166 -30.40 -0.88 -8.10
CA LEU A 166 -29.46 -0.20 -7.18
C LEU A 166 -29.43 -0.88 -5.81
N ALA A 167 -28.25 -1.18 -5.33
CA ALA A 167 -27.97 -1.59 -3.96
C ALA A 167 -27.71 -0.37 -3.06
N VAL A 168 -27.88 -0.56 -1.76
CA VAL A 168 -27.38 0.35 -0.71
C VAL A 168 -25.94 -0.04 -0.43
N VAL A 169 -24.97 0.83 -0.74
CA VAL A 169 -23.54 0.53 -0.79
C VAL A 169 -22.77 1.45 0.15
N ARG A 170 -21.97 0.88 1.05
CA ARG A 170 -21.12 1.62 1.97
C ARG A 170 -19.93 2.22 1.22
N ALA A 171 -19.64 3.48 1.49
CA ALA A 171 -18.54 4.24 0.89
C ALA A 171 -17.15 3.62 1.20
N GLY A 172 -16.12 4.07 0.46
CA GLY A 172 -14.76 3.60 0.67
C GLY A 172 -14.58 2.09 0.41
N ALA A 173 -15.32 1.52 -0.54
CA ALA A 173 -15.36 0.08 -0.81
C ALA A 173 -15.82 -0.78 0.40
N GLY A 174 -16.63 -0.21 1.28
CA GLY A 174 -17.11 -0.83 2.51
C GLY A 174 -16.34 -0.40 3.78
N CYS A 175 -15.33 0.44 3.65
CA CYS A 175 -14.45 0.81 4.76
C CYS A 175 -14.93 2.02 5.58
N THR A 176 -15.82 2.86 5.03
CA THR A 176 -16.33 4.04 5.75
C THR A 176 -17.39 3.63 6.74
N ASP A 177 -17.11 3.82 8.01
CA ASP A 177 -18.04 3.53 9.09
C ASP A 177 -17.90 4.62 10.16
N SER A 178 -18.95 5.44 10.25
CA SER A 178 -19.01 6.59 11.16
C SER A 178 -20.19 6.49 12.12
N ASP A 179 -20.84 5.34 12.22
CA ASP A 179 -22.09 5.11 12.94
C ASP A 179 -23.22 6.05 12.45
N HIS A 180 -23.22 6.38 11.14
CA HIS A 180 -24.20 7.21 10.48
C HIS A 180 -24.57 6.64 9.11
N ASN A 181 -25.67 5.85 9.03
CA ASN A 181 -26.01 5.15 7.79
C ASN A 181 -26.29 6.09 6.61
N ASP A 182 -26.85 7.28 6.83
CA ASP A 182 -27.07 8.29 5.79
C ASP A 182 -25.78 8.91 5.23
N ALA A 183 -24.71 8.98 6.06
CA ALA A 183 -23.43 9.49 5.67
C ALA A 183 -22.54 8.40 5.04
N ASP A 184 -22.65 7.17 5.55
CA ASP A 184 -21.80 6.06 5.16
C ASP A 184 -22.27 5.36 3.88
N PHE A 185 -23.56 5.41 3.56
CA PHE A 185 -24.15 4.69 2.44
C PHE A 185 -24.73 5.60 1.35
N SER A 186 -24.64 5.10 0.13
CA SER A 186 -25.31 5.67 -1.05
C SER A 186 -25.89 4.55 -1.90
N THR A 187 -26.72 4.89 -2.91
CA THR A 187 -27.18 3.91 -3.88
C THR A 187 -26.24 3.83 -5.07
N ALA A 188 -25.88 2.60 -5.45
CA ALA A 188 -25.08 2.32 -6.63
C ALA A 188 -25.51 1.01 -7.30
N ALA A 189 -25.04 0.76 -8.52
CA ALA A 189 -25.20 -0.56 -9.15
C ALA A 189 -24.61 -1.65 -8.23
N PRO A 190 -25.35 -2.74 -7.96
CA PRO A 190 -24.86 -3.80 -7.08
C PRO A 190 -23.62 -4.46 -7.68
N ALA A 191 -22.59 -4.62 -6.86
CA ALA A 191 -21.31 -5.22 -7.21
C ALA A 191 -20.88 -6.23 -6.13
N PRO A 192 -21.55 -7.40 -6.06
CA PRO A 192 -21.35 -8.38 -4.99
C PRO A 192 -19.93 -8.97 -5.02
N ARG A 193 -19.28 -8.97 -3.85
CA ARG A 193 -17.92 -9.46 -3.60
C ARG A 193 -17.97 -10.58 -2.56
N ASN A 194 -17.13 -11.59 -2.73
CA ASN A 194 -17.01 -12.74 -1.85
C ASN A 194 -15.58 -12.88 -1.30
N THR A 195 -15.31 -13.95 -0.55
CA THR A 195 -13.99 -14.22 0.03
C THR A 195 -12.88 -14.41 -0.99
N ALA A 196 -13.18 -14.68 -2.27
CA ALA A 196 -12.20 -14.78 -3.35
C ALA A 196 -11.83 -13.41 -3.96
N THR A 197 -12.63 -12.37 -3.70
CA THR A 197 -12.35 -11.01 -4.18
C THR A 197 -11.11 -10.46 -3.49
N ALA A 198 -10.35 -9.61 -4.19
CA ALA A 198 -9.20 -8.93 -3.61
C ALA A 198 -9.58 -8.18 -2.32
N ALA A 199 -8.70 -8.21 -1.32
CA ALA A 199 -8.95 -7.57 -0.04
C ALA A 199 -9.12 -6.05 -0.19
N ALA A 200 -10.06 -5.48 0.56
CA ALA A 200 -10.13 -4.02 0.73
C ALA A 200 -8.97 -3.53 1.58
N SER A 201 -8.43 -2.37 1.23
CA SER A 201 -7.48 -1.65 2.07
C SER A 201 -8.23 -0.56 2.82
N CYS A 202 -8.78 -0.89 3.99
CA CYS A 202 -9.42 0.12 4.83
C CYS A 202 -8.33 0.95 5.53
N ALA A 203 -8.25 2.23 5.20
CA ALA A 203 -7.43 3.16 5.95
C ALA A 203 -8.05 3.34 7.34
N SER A 204 -7.42 2.82 8.38
CA SER A 204 -7.85 3.02 9.76
C SER A 204 -7.78 4.52 10.09
N GLY A 205 -8.95 5.15 10.30
CA GLY A 205 -9.00 6.53 10.78
C GLY A 205 -8.40 6.62 12.19
N GLY A 206 -7.28 7.32 12.30
CA GLY A 206 -6.76 7.88 13.55
C GLY A 206 -6.27 6.89 14.60
N GLY A 207 -4.98 6.52 14.50
CA GLY A 207 -4.26 5.82 15.54
C GLY A 207 -3.20 4.93 14.90
N SER A 208 -1.93 5.31 15.03
CA SER A 208 -0.73 4.58 14.61
C SER A 208 -1.01 3.28 13.82
N ALA A 209 -1.28 3.43 12.54
CA ALA A 209 -1.37 2.30 11.65
C ALA A 209 0.05 1.79 11.40
N SER A 210 0.54 0.94 12.26
CA SER A 210 1.43 -0.11 11.82
C SER A 210 0.57 -1.08 11.03
N GLN A 211 0.27 -0.77 9.81
CA GLN A 211 -0.08 -1.79 8.85
C GLN A 211 1.19 -2.59 8.63
N ALA A 212 1.29 -3.68 9.34
CA ALA A 212 1.83 -4.86 8.74
C ALA A 212 0.78 -5.28 7.70
N ALA A 213 0.74 -4.61 6.58
CA ALA A 213 0.39 -5.30 5.38
C ALA A 213 1.42 -6.41 5.31
N ALA A 214 1.00 -7.63 5.51
CA ALA A 214 1.61 -8.72 4.79
C ALA A 214 1.17 -8.50 3.34
N VAL A 215 1.62 -7.42 2.79
CA VAL A 215 1.94 -7.30 1.42
C VAL A 215 3.14 -8.20 1.33
N ASP A 216 2.93 -9.42 0.86
CA ASP A 216 3.94 -10.10 0.07
C ASP A 216 4.11 -9.27 -1.21
N VAL A 217 4.57 -8.10 -1.03
CA VAL A 217 5.42 -7.45 -1.97
C VAL A 217 6.75 -8.06 -1.62
N ASP A 218 7.22 -8.95 -2.45
CA ASP A 218 8.64 -9.02 -2.70
C ASP A 218 9.04 -7.59 -3.03
N VAL A 219 9.33 -6.81 -2.02
CA VAL A 219 10.08 -5.57 -2.17
C VAL A 219 11.45 -6.06 -2.55
N GLN A 220 11.58 -6.37 -3.85
CA GLN A 220 12.88 -6.44 -4.49
C GLN A 220 13.55 -5.15 -4.03
N PRO A 221 14.73 -5.23 -3.43
CA PRO A 221 15.43 -4.01 -3.08
C PRO A 221 15.44 -3.15 -4.33
N VAL A 222 14.70 -2.07 -4.32
CA VAL A 222 14.70 -1.12 -5.42
C VAL A 222 16.06 -0.45 -5.35
N LEU A 223 16.93 -0.83 -6.25
CA LEU A 223 18.18 -0.15 -6.47
C LEU A 223 18.18 0.26 -7.94
N SER A 224 17.94 1.52 -8.18
CA SER A 224 17.97 2.07 -9.54
C SER A 224 18.89 3.27 -9.60
N LEU A 225 19.52 3.44 -10.75
CA LEU A 225 20.38 4.56 -11.09
C LEU A 225 19.88 5.14 -12.41
N SER A 226 19.66 6.43 -12.45
CA SER A 226 19.35 7.17 -13.68
C SER A 226 20.32 8.34 -13.87
N LEU A 227 20.63 8.63 -15.13
CA LEU A 227 21.40 9.80 -15.53
C LEU A 227 20.47 10.81 -16.18
N GLN A 228 20.73 12.09 -15.97
CA GLN A 228 19.98 13.16 -16.61
C GLN A 228 20.25 13.20 -18.12
N HIS A 229 21.51 12.96 -18.54
CA HIS A 229 21.92 12.93 -19.92
C HIS A 229 22.58 11.59 -20.29
N ALA A 230 22.12 10.97 -21.36
CA ALA A 230 22.70 9.71 -21.86
C ALA A 230 24.02 9.94 -22.62
N SER A 231 24.35 11.18 -22.98
CA SER A 231 25.59 11.55 -23.67
C SER A 231 25.99 12.98 -23.31
N LEU A 232 27.29 13.21 -23.23
CA LEU A 232 27.91 14.52 -23.03
C LEU A 232 28.89 14.79 -24.16
N SER A 233 28.93 16.02 -24.66
CA SER A 233 29.85 16.45 -25.72
C SER A 233 30.62 17.68 -25.31
N PHE A 234 31.94 17.59 -25.29
CA PHE A 234 32.83 18.70 -25.01
C PHE A 234 33.11 19.62 -26.19
N GLY A 235 32.51 19.29 -27.36
CA GLY A 235 32.77 20.04 -28.58
C GLY A 235 34.19 19.83 -29.10
N SER A 236 34.76 20.85 -29.78
CA SER A 236 36.12 20.82 -30.30
C SER A 236 37.09 21.50 -29.33
N ALA A 237 38.21 20.84 -29.06
CA ALA A 237 39.26 21.39 -28.21
C ALA A 237 40.64 21.07 -28.80
N ALA A 238 41.61 21.95 -28.58
CA ALA A 238 42.98 21.74 -29.04
C ALA A 238 43.85 21.07 -27.99
N ALA A 239 44.96 20.46 -28.39
CA ALA A 239 45.96 19.98 -27.47
C ALA A 239 46.48 21.13 -26.63
N GLY A 240 46.64 20.90 -25.34
CA GLY A 240 47.03 21.92 -24.32
C GLY A 240 45.85 22.71 -23.74
N GLU A 241 44.66 22.60 -24.27
CA GLU A 241 43.46 23.16 -23.70
C GLU A 241 42.85 22.22 -22.65
N THR A 242 42.18 22.81 -21.66
CA THR A 242 41.31 22.07 -20.72
C THR A 242 39.87 22.45 -21.01
N PRO A 243 39.10 21.57 -21.66
CA PRO A 243 37.68 21.86 -21.89
C PRO A 243 36.95 22.09 -20.58
N ALA A 244 35.98 23.00 -20.61
CA ALA A 244 35.12 23.24 -19.46
C ALA A 244 34.41 21.95 -19.04
N ALA A 245 34.34 21.71 -17.73
CA ALA A 245 33.61 20.56 -17.24
C ALA A 245 32.10 20.72 -17.51
N LEU A 246 31.47 19.62 -17.86
CA LEU A 246 30.03 19.51 -18.11
C LEU A 246 29.33 18.96 -16.87
N GLY A 247 28.18 19.53 -16.57
CA GLY A 247 27.31 19.05 -15.51
C GLY A 247 26.44 17.90 -15.98
N ASP A 248 26.26 16.92 -15.12
CA ASP A 248 25.25 15.89 -15.22
C ASP A 248 24.67 15.59 -13.83
N GLN A 249 23.63 14.79 -13.78
CA GLN A 249 22.98 14.43 -12.53
C GLN A 249 22.69 12.94 -12.49
N LEU A 250 23.20 12.29 -11.44
CA LEU A 250 22.83 10.93 -11.13
C LEU A 250 21.73 10.96 -10.07
N THR A 251 20.67 10.19 -10.29
CA THR A 251 19.62 9.97 -9.28
C THR A 251 19.62 8.51 -8.92
N VAL A 252 19.78 8.23 -7.62
CA VAL A 252 19.78 6.88 -7.04
C VAL A 252 18.54 6.71 -6.21
N VAL A 253 17.70 5.72 -6.54
CA VAL A 253 16.61 5.26 -5.69
C VAL A 253 17.02 3.95 -5.05
N SER A 254 17.05 3.91 -3.73
CA SER A 254 17.45 2.74 -2.95
C SER A 254 16.52 2.53 -1.76
N SER A 255 16.02 1.33 -1.60
CA SER A 255 15.23 0.90 -0.43
C SER A 255 16.10 0.22 0.64
N THR A 256 17.42 0.06 0.40
CA THR A 256 18.32 -0.62 1.35
C THR A 256 18.49 0.22 2.63
N THR A 257 18.20 -0.38 3.78
CA THR A 257 18.28 0.30 5.09
C THR A 257 19.69 0.63 5.52
N THR A 258 20.69 -0.07 4.96
CA THR A 258 22.10 0.11 5.24
C THR A 258 22.80 1.04 4.26
N GLY A 259 22.03 1.63 3.33
CA GLY A 259 22.53 2.56 2.33
C GLY A 259 23.10 1.89 1.08
N TYR A 260 23.81 2.67 0.29
CA TYR A 260 24.39 2.22 -0.98
C TYR A 260 25.74 2.90 -1.24
N ALA A 261 26.48 2.36 -2.20
CA ALA A 261 27.72 2.93 -2.72
C ALA A 261 27.55 3.25 -4.21
N VAL A 262 28.09 4.38 -4.65
CA VAL A 262 28.15 4.78 -6.07
C VAL A 262 29.59 4.78 -6.51
N SER A 263 29.89 4.09 -7.61
CA SER A 263 31.22 4.04 -8.20
C SER A 263 31.18 4.29 -9.70
N VAL A 264 32.33 4.56 -10.31
CA VAL A 264 32.45 4.88 -11.73
C VAL A 264 33.72 4.29 -12.33
N HIS A 265 33.61 3.82 -13.56
CA HIS A 265 34.73 3.52 -14.44
C HIS A 265 34.40 3.95 -15.87
N ARG A 266 35.36 3.81 -16.77
CA ARG A 266 35.16 4.11 -18.20
C ARG A 266 35.92 3.15 -19.10
N THR A 267 35.55 3.14 -20.36
CA THR A 267 36.45 2.63 -21.41
C THR A 267 37.54 3.64 -21.73
N ALA A 268 38.67 3.18 -22.28
CA ALA A 268 39.61 4.11 -22.85
C ALA A 268 39.00 4.90 -24.01
N PHE A 269 39.38 6.15 -24.15
CA PHE A 269 39.05 6.86 -25.39
C PHE A 269 39.75 6.22 -26.60
N ALA A 270 39.09 6.18 -27.70
CA ALA A 270 39.66 5.78 -28.98
C ALA A 270 39.71 7.01 -29.90
N PRO A 271 40.79 7.18 -30.72
CA PRO A 271 41.93 6.29 -30.94
C PRO A 271 43.06 6.38 -29.90
N SER A 272 43.05 7.35 -29.00
CA SER A 272 44.02 7.51 -27.92
C SER A 272 43.32 7.89 -26.63
N ASP A 273 43.84 7.42 -25.48
CA ASP A 273 43.15 7.72 -24.19
C ASP A 273 43.39 9.16 -23.76
N LEU A 274 42.34 9.73 -23.13
CA LEU A 274 42.30 11.09 -22.59
C LEU A 274 42.06 11.05 -21.08
N PRO A 275 42.58 12.02 -20.30
CA PRO A 275 42.54 12.02 -18.83
C PRO A 275 41.21 12.49 -18.26
N LEU A 276 40.12 11.75 -18.55
CA LEU A 276 38.77 12.10 -18.04
C LEU A 276 38.77 12.11 -16.52
N ALA A 277 38.14 13.09 -15.95
CA ALA A 277 37.97 13.28 -14.53
C ALA A 277 36.53 13.54 -14.16
N ILE A 278 36.20 13.24 -12.92
CA ILE A 278 34.87 13.46 -12.34
C ILE A 278 35.00 14.16 -11.00
N GLY A 279 33.99 14.91 -10.66
CA GLY A 279 33.71 15.44 -9.34
C GLY A 279 32.22 15.30 -9.04
N THR A 280 31.85 15.29 -7.77
CA THR A 280 30.46 15.26 -7.32
C THR A 280 30.33 15.86 -5.92
N THR A 281 29.09 16.13 -5.52
CA THR A 281 28.72 16.41 -4.13
C THR A 281 27.82 15.30 -3.62
N ALA A 282 27.96 14.95 -2.34
CA ALA A 282 27.14 13.92 -1.74
C ALA A 282 25.71 14.48 -1.46
N PRO A 283 24.67 13.65 -1.55
CA PRO A 283 23.35 13.99 -1.07
C PRO A 283 23.32 14.12 0.46
N ALA A 284 22.21 14.56 1.01
CA ALA A 284 22.02 14.62 2.47
C ALA A 284 22.28 13.24 3.13
N GLY A 285 23.13 13.21 4.15
CA GLY A 285 23.53 11.95 4.82
C GLY A 285 24.52 11.08 4.04
N GLY A 286 24.99 11.54 2.88
CA GLY A 286 26.01 10.86 2.08
C GLY A 286 27.43 11.31 2.45
N THR A 287 28.40 10.45 2.13
CA THR A 287 29.83 10.69 2.32
C THR A 287 30.54 10.50 0.99
N LEU A 288 31.41 11.45 0.63
CA LEU A 288 32.24 11.35 -0.58
C LEU A 288 33.34 10.31 -0.42
N GLY A 289 33.69 9.67 -1.52
CA GLY A 289 34.88 8.82 -1.63
C GLY A 289 36.18 9.62 -1.47
N ALA A 290 37.26 8.92 -1.13
CA ALA A 290 38.56 9.56 -0.98
C ALA A 290 39.02 10.25 -2.28
N GLY A 291 39.42 11.51 -2.16
CA GLY A 291 39.85 12.32 -3.30
C GLY A 291 38.75 12.85 -4.20
N ILE A 292 37.50 12.64 -3.88
CA ILE A 292 36.37 13.20 -4.61
C ILE A 292 36.05 14.60 -4.07
N ALA A 293 35.82 15.53 -4.99
CA ALA A 293 35.40 16.89 -4.72
C ALA A 293 34.32 17.32 -5.73
N ALA A 294 33.70 18.47 -5.52
CA ALA A 294 32.66 18.99 -6.43
C ALA A 294 33.18 19.25 -7.85
N ALA A 295 34.43 19.68 -7.98
CA ALA A 295 35.06 19.90 -9.28
C ALA A 295 35.56 18.59 -9.89
N ALA A 296 35.58 18.50 -11.21
CA ALA A 296 36.10 17.35 -11.96
C ALA A 296 37.64 17.23 -11.81
N SER A 297 38.09 16.62 -10.74
CA SER A 297 39.52 16.47 -10.42
C SER A 297 39.98 15.03 -10.26
N ALA A 298 39.10 14.16 -9.85
CA ALA A 298 39.38 12.73 -9.67
C ALA A 298 39.37 12.00 -11.01
N ARG A 299 40.50 11.38 -11.40
CA ARG A 299 40.60 10.63 -12.66
C ARG A 299 39.66 9.41 -12.62
N VAL A 300 38.85 9.26 -13.67
CA VAL A 300 38.01 8.08 -13.86
C VAL A 300 38.87 6.94 -14.40
N PRO A 301 38.96 5.80 -13.68
CA PRO A 301 39.80 4.70 -14.08
C PRO A 301 39.30 4.02 -15.35
N VAL A 302 40.19 3.48 -16.14
CA VAL A 302 39.88 2.69 -17.33
C VAL A 302 39.75 1.22 -16.93
N ALA A 303 38.62 0.60 -17.30
CA ALA A 303 38.43 -0.83 -17.09
C ALA A 303 39.56 -1.64 -17.79
N PRO A 304 40.12 -2.71 -17.15
CA PRO A 304 39.60 -3.43 -15.98
C PRO A 304 40.13 -2.96 -14.62
N ALA A 305 40.69 -1.74 -14.49
CA ALA A 305 41.08 -1.22 -13.18
C ALA A 305 39.86 -1.15 -12.23
N ALA A 306 40.14 -1.13 -10.92
CA ALA A 306 39.11 -1.01 -9.89
C ALA A 306 38.30 0.31 -10.07
N ASP A 307 37.01 0.24 -9.84
CA ASP A 307 36.13 1.40 -9.90
C ASP A 307 36.53 2.49 -8.91
N LEU A 308 36.36 3.73 -9.32
CA LEU A 308 36.50 4.88 -8.44
C LEU A 308 35.24 5.04 -7.60
N LEU A 309 35.34 4.93 -6.28
CA LEU A 309 34.23 5.18 -5.37
C LEU A 309 33.92 6.68 -5.34
N LEU A 310 32.75 7.07 -5.82
CA LEU A 310 32.28 8.46 -5.72
C LEU A 310 31.75 8.80 -4.32
N GLY A 311 31.07 7.87 -3.69
CA GLY A 311 30.60 8.05 -2.33
C GLY A 311 29.65 6.95 -1.87
N THR A 312 29.19 7.10 -0.64
CA THR A 312 28.27 6.14 0.01
C THR A 312 27.21 6.89 0.80
N THR A 313 26.09 6.21 1.05
CA THR A 313 25.10 6.60 2.07
C THR A 313 25.02 5.54 3.16
N ALA A 314 24.43 5.89 4.30
CA ALA A 314 24.24 4.97 5.42
C ALA A 314 22.75 4.61 5.65
N ALA A 315 21.88 5.07 4.76
CA ALA A 315 20.43 4.85 4.82
C ALA A 315 19.85 4.75 3.39
N HIS A 316 18.59 4.35 3.29
CA HIS A 316 17.85 4.40 2.03
C HIS A 316 17.82 5.82 1.45
N SER A 317 17.56 5.93 0.16
CA SER A 317 17.39 7.23 -0.50
C SER A 317 16.13 7.98 -0.02
N ALA A 318 16.09 9.28 -0.26
CA ALA A 318 14.85 10.06 -0.18
C ALA A 318 13.77 9.48 -1.13
N ALA A 319 12.50 9.79 -0.88
CA ALA A 319 11.36 9.26 -1.66
C ALA A 319 11.46 9.56 -3.17
N GLY A 320 12.07 10.69 -3.56
CA GLY A 320 12.33 11.05 -4.96
C GLY A 320 13.68 10.58 -5.50
N GLY A 321 14.44 9.80 -4.71
CA GLY A 321 15.83 9.46 -4.99
C GLY A 321 16.83 10.47 -4.42
N ASP A 322 18.06 10.02 -4.23
CA ASP A 322 19.19 10.86 -3.85
C ASP A 322 19.87 11.39 -5.10
N VAL A 323 20.09 12.69 -5.14
CA VAL A 323 20.72 13.37 -6.26
C VAL A 323 22.21 13.54 -5.99
N TRP A 324 23.04 13.06 -6.93
CA TRP A 324 24.48 13.25 -6.98
C TRP A 324 24.82 14.13 -8.19
N PRO A 325 24.93 15.45 -8.02
CA PRO A 325 25.38 16.32 -9.11
C PRO A 325 26.77 15.94 -9.54
N ALA A 326 26.97 15.61 -10.81
CA ALA A 326 28.27 15.21 -11.35
C ALA A 326 28.86 16.34 -12.20
N SER A 327 30.13 16.62 -12.00
CA SER A 327 30.95 17.45 -12.86
C SER A 327 31.91 16.55 -13.62
N ILE A 328 31.76 16.43 -14.92
CA ILE A 328 32.60 15.56 -15.79
C ILE A 328 33.48 16.44 -16.66
N GLY A 329 34.76 16.20 -16.65
CA GLY A 329 35.75 17.06 -17.33
C GLY A 329 37.08 16.33 -17.52
N PHE A 330 38.15 17.06 -17.60
CA PHE A 330 39.48 16.53 -17.72
C PHE A 330 40.36 16.96 -16.53
N ALA A 331 41.22 16.07 -16.07
CA ALA A 331 42.12 16.32 -14.91
C ALA A 331 43.25 17.34 -15.22
N GLY A 332 43.25 17.93 -16.40
CA GLY A 332 44.24 18.88 -16.86
C GLY A 332 44.14 19.10 -18.36
N PRO A 333 45.11 19.80 -18.95
CA PRO A 333 45.12 20.04 -20.38
C PRO A 333 45.13 18.73 -21.20
N LEU A 334 44.44 18.76 -22.34
CA LEU A 334 44.44 17.64 -23.25
C LEU A 334 45.84 17.35 -23.77
N PRO A 335 46.28 16.07 -23.79
CA PRO A 335 47.59 15.71 -24.33
C PRO A 335 47.65 15.95 -25.83
N SER A 336 48.86 15.98 -26.38
CA SER A 336 49.06 16.01 -27.83
C SER A 336 48.73 14.63 -28.41
N VAL A 337 47.56 14.56 -29.07
CA VAL A 337 47.03 13.36 -29.70
C VAL A 337 46.65 13.66 -31.15
N PRO A 338 46.56 12.66 -32.04
CA PRO A 338 46.15 12.89 -33.42
C PRO A 338 44.79 13.58 -33.50
N PRO A 339 44.56 14.49 -34.48
CA PRO A 339 43.25 15.04 -34.69
C PRO A 339 42.22 13.93 -34.99
N GLY A 340 41.03 14.04 -34.41
CA GLY A 340 39.99 13.04 -34.62
C GLY A 340 38.81 13.19 -33.64
N HIS A 341 37.86 12.30 -33.80
CA HIS A 341 36.72 12.18 -32.90
C HIS A 341 37.04 11.16 -31.77
N TYR A 342 36.96 11.58 -30.52
CA TYR A 342 37.32 10.78 -29.36
C TYR A 342 36.07 10.43 -28.58
N THR A 343 35.83 9.14 -28.37
CA THR A 343 34.68 8.65 -27.62
C THR A 343 35.11 7.68 -26.54
N ALA A 344 34.43 7.72 -25.42
CA ALA A 344 34.54 6.73 -24.32
C ALA A 344 33.15 6.53 -23.69
N THR A 345 32.92 5.36 -23.13
CA THR A 345 31.74 5.08 -22.33
C THR A 345 32.10 5.20 -20.86
N VAL A 346 31.34 6.00 -20.13
CA VAL A 346 31.43 6.12 -18.66
C VAL A 346 30.31 5.26 -18.06
N THR A 347 30.67 4.35 -17.19
CA THR A 347 29.72 3.47 -16.51
C THR A 347 29.68 3.82 -15.02
N PHE A 348 28.52 4.17 -14.57
CA PHE A 348 28.22 4.35 -13.15
C PHE A 348 27.60 3.06 -12.61
N THR A 349 28.01 2.66 -11.42
CA THR A 349 27.51 1.47 -10.74
C THR A 349 27.03 1.86 -9.35
N VAL A 350 25.85 1.37 -8.98
CA VAL A 350 25.32 1.51 -7.63
C VAL A 350 25.20 0.11 -7.01
N VAL A 351 25.62 -0.04 -5.78
CA VAL A 351 25.57 -1.29 -5.02
C VAL A 351 24.98 -1.01 -3.64
N GLY A 352 23.95 -1.79 -3.26
CA GLY A 352 23.42 -1.77 -1.90
C GLY A 352 24.47 -2.24 -0.88
N ARG A 353 24.42 -1.71 0.32
CA ARG A 353 25.36 -2.03 1.41
C ARG A 353 24.65 -2.81 2.51
#